data_2a1da45f8ebe918db355749f1b15fd9a
#
_entry.id   2a1da45f8ebe918db355749f1b15fd9a
#
_cell.length_a   1.000
_cell.length_b   1.000
_cell.length_c   1.000
_cell.angle_alpha   90.00
_cell.angle_beta   90.00
_cell.angle_gamma   90.00
#
_symmetry.space_group_name_H-M   'P 1'
#
loop_
_entity.id
_entity.type
_entity.pdbx_description
1 polymer ?
#
loop_
_entity_poly.entity_id
_entity_poly.type
_entity_poly.pdbx_seq_one_letter_code
_entity_poly.pdbx_strand_id
1 'polypeptide(L)'
;MKLSSSIKSISYLKARAPEVIRSIAAQKSPVVITVNGEAKAVLQDVVSYEETQEGLALLKILALANKSVATGKLKTARESFRRIRRRLK
;
A
#
# COMPACT_ATOMS: atom_id res chain seq x y z
N MET A 1 -6.58 -12.91 -0.87
CA MET A 1 -5.44 -13.22 0.03
C MET A 1 -5.93 -13.97 1.25
N LYS A 2 -5.28 -15.07 1.56
CA LYS A 2 -5.60 -15.83 2.77
C LYS A 2 -4.70 -15.35 3.91
N LEU A 3 -5.28 -14.79 4.93
CA LEU A 3 -4.52 -14.27 6.07
C LEU A 3 -3.66 -15.34 6.73
N SER A 4 -4.15 -16.57 6.82
CA SER A 4 -3.43 -17.65 7.46
C SER A 4 -2.09 -18.00 6.78
N SER A 5 -2.00 -17.84 5.47
CA SER A 5 -0.76 -18.11 4.73
C SER A 5 0.16 -16.90 4.67
N SER A 6 -0.34 -15.75 5.12
CA SER A 6 0.37 -14.47 5.06
C SER A 6 0.78 -13.95 6.43
N ILE A 7 0.78 -14.82 7.44
CA ILE A 7 1.16 -14.45 8.80
C ILE A 7 2.48 -15.11 9.16
N LYS A 8 3.44 -14.32 9.61
CA LYS A 8 4.76 -14.80 10.04
C LYS A 8 5.13 -14.15 11.37
N SER A 9 5.84 -14.89 12.20
CA SER A 9 6.36 -14.33 13.44
C SER A 9 7.56 -13.44 13.19
N ILE A 10 7.85 -12.55 14.14
CA ILE A 10 9.05 -11.71 14.06
C ILE A 10 10.32 -12.58 14.07
N SER A 11 10.30 -13.68 14.79
CA SER A 11 11.43 -14.61 14.81
C SER A 11 11.71 -15.21 13.43
N TYR A 12 10.65 -15.60 12.72
CA TYR A 12 10.76 -16.10 11.36
C TYR A 12 11.36 -15.03 10.44
N LEU A 13 10.85 -13.80 10.56
CA LEU A 13 11.34 -12.68 9.75
C LEU A 13 12.83 -12.43 10.02
N LYS A 14 13.25 -12.41 11.28
CA LYS A 14 14.66 -12.19 11.63
C LYS A 14 15.57 -13.26 11.04
N ALA A 15 15.12 -14.51 11.06
CA ALA A 15 15.92 -15.62 10.55
C ALA A 15 15.97 -15.65 9.01
N ARG A 16 14.94 -15.19 8.34
CA ARG A 16 14.78 -15.36 6.89
C ARG A 16 14.37 -14.08 6.15
N ALA A 17 14.81 -12.93 6.64
CA ALA A 17 14.41 -11.65 6.07
C ALA A 17 14.64 -11.55 4.55
N PRO A 18 15.80 -11.91 4.00
CA PRO A 18 16.01 -11.81 2.56
C PRO A 18 15.03 -12.67 1.75
N GLU A 19 14.73 -13.87 2.21
CA GLU A 19 13.78 -14.76 1.54
C GLU A 19 12.37 -14.20 1.58
N VAL A 20 11.97 -13.70 2.75
CA VAL A 20 10.63 -13.12 2.94
C VAL A 20 10.45 -11.92 2.03
N ILE A 21 11.43 -11.03 1.99
CA ILE A 21 11.36 -9.82 1.17
C ILE A 21 11.30 -10.17 -0.33
N ARG A 22 12.12 -11.13 -0.78
CA ARG A 22 12.07 -11.57 -2.18
C ARG A 22 10.72 -12.17 -2.53
N SER A 23 10.16 -12.98 -1.65
CA SER A 23 8.85 -13.60 -1.85
C SER A 23 7.75 -12.55 -1.96
N ILE A 24 7.75 -11.56 -1.09
CA ILE A 24 6.78 -10.48 -1.10
C ILE A 24 6.90 -9.67 -2.39
N ALA A 25 8.11 -9.35 -2.81
CA ALA A 25 8.34 -8.59 -4.04
C ALA A 25 7.86 -9.36 -5.27
N ALA A 26 8.09 -10.67 -5.31
CA ALA A 26 7.69 -11.50 -6.43
C ALA A 26 6.18 -11.72 -6.50
N GLN A 27 5.55 -12.00 -5.36
CA GLN A 27 4.12 -12.33 -5.28
C GLN A 27 3.24 -11.11 -5.07
N LYS A 28 3.81 -10.00 -4.66
CA LYS A 28 3.10 -8.75 -4.36
C LYS A 28 1.97 -8.96 -3.36
N SER A 29 2.24 -9.82 -2.39
CA SER A 29 1.28 -10.16 -1.35
C SER A 29 1.86 -9.77 0.01
N PRO A 30 1.17 -8.93 0.80
CA PRO A 30 1.69 -8.50 2.10
C PRO A 30 1.71 -9.62 3.11
N VAL A 31 2.58 -9.49 4.10
CA VAL A 31 2.72 -10.45 5.19
C VAL A 31 2.48 -9.72 6.51
N VAL A 32 1.62 -10.28 7.35
CA VAL A 32 1.38 -9.77 8.70
C VAL A 32 2.46 -10.33 9.61
N ILE A 33 3.11 -9.46 10.36
CA ILE A 33 4.15 -9.85 11.30
C ILE A 33 3.60 -9.82 12.70
N THR A 34 3.79 -10.93 13.41
CA THR A 34 3.32 -11.06 14.79
C THR A 34 4.48 -11.02 15.76
N VAL A 35 4.21 -10.47 16.94
CA VAL A 35 5.10 -10.49 18.10
C VAL A 35 4.33 -11.05 19.25
N ASN A 36 4.84 -12.13 19.85
CA ASN A 36 4.15 -12.85 20.94
C ASN A 36 2.70 -13.20 20.57
N GLY A 37 2.50 -13.66 19.33
CA GLY A 37 1.19 -14.08 18.86
C GLY A 37 0.24 -12.96 18.47
N GLU A 38 0.64 -11.71 18.60
CA GLU A 38 -0.19 -10.56 18.22
C GLU A 38 0.30 -9.91 16.93
N ALA A 39 -0.63 -9.61 16.04
CA ALA A 39 -0.32 -8.89 14.81
C ALA A 39 0.13 -7.46 15.15
N LYS A 40 1.35 -7.10 14.78
CA LYS A 40 1.91 -5.78 15.11
C LYS A 40 2.29 -4.96 13.88
N ALA A 41 2.53 -5.60 12.75
CA ALA A 41 3.01 -4.90 11.57
C ALA A 41 2.60 -5.61 10.30
N VAL A 42 2.63 -4.88 9.20
CA VAL A 42 2.44 -5.46 7.86
C VAL A 42 3.70 -5.16 7.06
N LEU A 43 4.24 -6.20 6.44
CA LEU A 43 5.38 -6.07 5.55
C LEU A 43 4.89 -6.19 4.12
N GLN A 44 5.15 -5.19 3.31
CA GLN A 44 4.64 -5.11 1.95
C GLN A 44 5.74 -4.60 1.01
N ASP A 45 5.73 -5.07 -0.24
CA ASP A 45 6.66 -4.53 -1.23
C ASP A 45 6.34 -3.07 -1.53
N VAL A 46 7.39 -2.31 -1.85
CA VAL A 46 7.26 -0.85 -2.02
C VAL A 46 6.37 -0.49 -3.21
N VAL A 47 6.41 -1.28 -4.29
CA VAL A 47 5.61 -0.99 -5.49
C VAL A 47 4.12 -1.10 -5.17
N SER A 48 3.71 -2.19 -4.53
CA SER A 48 2.30 -2.37 -4.14
C SER A 48 1.85 -1.32 -3.14
N TYR A 49 2.73 -0.95 -2.20
CA TYR A 49 2.43 0.10 -1.24
C TYR A 49 2.17 1.43 -1.94
N GLU A 50 3.04 1.82 -2.87
CA GLU A 50 2.87 3.05 -3.63
C GLU A 50 1.59 3.04 -4.46
N GLU A 51 1.29 1.93 -5.13
CA GLU A 51 0.07 1.78 -5.92
C GLU A 51 -1.17 1.95 -5.05
N THR A 52 -1.17 1.36 -3.85
CA THR A 52 -2.28 1.49 -2.91
C THR A 52 -2.45 2.94 -2.47
N GLN A 53 -1.35 3.62 -2.15
CA GLN A 53 -1.39 5.02 -1.72
C GLN A 53 -1.89 5.92 -2.85
N GLU A 54 -1.45 5.69 -4.07
CA GLU A 54 -1.94 6.43 -5.24
C GLU A 54 -3.43 6.20 -5.44
N GLY A 55 -3.89 4.97 -5.31
CA GLY A 55 -5.31 4.63 -5.43
C GLY A 55 -6.16 5.31 -4.37
N LEU A 56 -5.70 5.31 -3.12
CA LEU A 56 -6.39 5.99 -2.03
C LEU A 56 -6.44 7.49 -2.25
N ALA A 57 -5.34 8.09 -2.71
CA ALA A 57 -5.30 9.52 -3.02
C ALA A 57 -6.28 9.86 -4.13
N LEU A 58 -6.34 9.05 -5.19
CA LEU A 58 -7.27 9.26 -6.28
C LEU A 58 -8.72 9.16 -5.81
N LEU A 59 -9.05 8.15 -5.01
CA LEU A 59 -10.39 8.00 -4.46
C LEU A 59 -10.80 9.21 -3.62
N LYS A 60 -9.88 9.71 -2.82
CA LYS A 60 -10.11 10.89 -1.99
C LYS A 60 -10.39 12.13 -2.83
N ILE A 61 -9.59 12.32 -3.88
CA ILE A 61 -9.76 13.44 -4.81
C ILE A 61 -11.10 13.35 -5.53
N LEU A 62 -11.47 12.16 -6.01
CA LEU A 62 -12.75 11.95 -6.69
C LEU A 62 -13.93 12.18 -5.77
N ALA A 63 -13.83 11.76 -4.50
CA ALA A 63 -14.88 11.99 -3.52
C ALA A 63 -15.09 13.48 -3.28
N LEU A 64 -14.01 14.25 -3.15
CA LEU A 64 -14.08 15.70 -2.98
C LEU A 64 -14.63 16.38 -4.22
N ALA A 65 -14.22 15.98 -5.41
CA ALA A 65 -14.70 16.52 -6.67
C ALA A 65 -16.19 16.24 -6.84
N ASN A 66 -16.63 15.05 -6.51
CA ASN A 66 -18.03 14.67 -6.59
C ASN A 66 -18.91 15.51 -5.66
N LYS A 67 -18.43 15.79 -4.45
CA LYS A 67 -19.16 16.67 -3.50
C LYS A 67 -19.29 18.08 -4.00
N SER A 68 -18.29 18.60 -4.68
CA SER A 68 -18.30 19.99 -5.15
C SER A 68 -18.93 20.19 -6.51
N VAL A 69 -19.18 19.11 -7.24
CA VAL A 69 -19.91 19.10 -8.54
C VAL A 69 -19.30 20.00 -9.61
N ALA A 70 -18.10 20.51 -9.43
CA ALA A 70 -17.48 21.43 -10.37
C ALA A 70 -16.49 20.68 -11.27
N THR A 71 -16.74 20.70 -12.58
CA THR A 71 -15.87 20.07 -13.57
C THR A 71 -14.43 20.60 -13.50
N GLY A 72 -14.31 21.91 -13.25
CA GLY A 72 -13.00 22.54 -13.09
C GLY A 72 -12.21 21.99 -11.92
N LYS A 73 -12.89 21.67 -10.82
CA LYS A 73 -12.26 21.09 -9.64
C LYS A 73 -11.78 19.67 -9.90
N LEU A 74 -12.52 18.91 -10.69
CA LEU A 74 -12.09 17.58 -11.09
C LEU A 74 -10.80 17.62 -11.89
N LYS A 75 -10.70 18.57 -12.82
CA LYS A 75 -9.50 18.78 -13.62
C LYS A 75 -8.30 19.11 -12.73
N THR A 76 -8.50 20.03 -11.80
CA THR A 76 -7.48 20.44 -10.84
C THR A 76 -7.04 19.27 -9.96
N ALA A 77 -7.99 18.44 -9.55
CA ALA A 77 -7.71 17.25 -8.75
C ALA A 77 -6.80 16.28 -9.52
N ARG A 78 -7.05 16.08 -10.80
CA ARG A 78 -6.21 15.21 -11.63
C ARG A 78 -4.78 15.75 -11.75
N GLU A 79 -4.63 17.05 -11.89
CA GLU A 79 -3.32 17.69 -11.95
C GLU A 79 -2.56 17.51 -10.64
N SER A 80 -3.26 17.69 -9.51
CA SER A 80 -2.69 17.49 -8.18
C SER A 80 -2.23 16.05 -8.01
N PHE A 81 -3.04 15.09 -8.45
CA PHE A 81 -2.70 13.68 -8.38
C PHE A 81 -1.45 13.37 -9.20
N ARG A 82 -1.33 13.92 -10.39
CA ARG A 82 -0.15 13.73 -11.21
C ARG A 82 1.12 14.25 -10.53
N ARG A 83 1.03 15.39 -9.86
CA ARG A 83 2.16 15.96 -9.12
C ARG A 83 2.59 15.07 -7.97
N ILE A 84 1.64 14.56 -7.22
CA ILE A 84 1.90 13.63 -6.12
C ILE A 84 2.61 12.39 -6.66
N ARG A 85 2.12 11.86 -7.74
CA ARG A 85 2.68 10.69 -8.39
C ARG A 85 4.13 10.88 -8.80
N ARG A 86 4.47 12.05 -9.31
CA ARG A 86 5.86 12.38 -9.68
C ARG A 86 6.78 12.40 -8.48
N ARG A 87 6.29 12.87 -7.34
CA ARG A 87 7.09 12.91 -6.11
C ARG A 87 7.39 11.54 -5.55
N LEU A 88 6.50 10.59 -5.77
CA LEU A 88 6.66 9.24 -5.26
C LEU A 88 7.63 8.36 -6.05
N LYS A 89 8.07 8.83 -7.18
CA LYS A 89 9.05 8.10 -7.99
C LYS A 89 10.47 8.42 -7.62
#